data_08d535513078305f5c653a5c67451d3b
#
_entry.id   08d535513078305f5c653a5c67451d3b
#
_cell.length_a   1.000
_cell.length_b   1.000
_cell.length_c   1.000
_cell.angle_alpha   90.00
_cell.angle_beta   90.00
_cell.angle_gamma   90.00
#
_symmetry.space_group_name_H-M   'P 1'
#
loop_
_entity.id
_entity.type
_entity.pdbx_description
1 polymer ?
#
loop_
_entity_poly.entity_id
_entity_poly.type
_entity_poly.pdbx_seq_one_letter_code
_entity_poly.pdbx_strand_id
1 'polypeptide(L)'
;MKKYLFLPILLIFISCTTVNASKIVSRTEIEKVNTEVTNTIGKLKEAAELNKYEELKEFFLPTFKNNYIVKNIEQYDLSRLIFMFSDVKVITKNRASGTMIINYGNQSNYYIVTWKKTEENGKWKISNVAEKK
;
A
#
# COMPACT_ATOMS: atom_id res chain seq x y z
N MET A 1 -11.68 29.58 -43.57
CA MET A 1 -11.33 30.26 -42.32
C MET A 1 -11.91 29.60 -41.11
N LYS A 2 -13.12 29.09 -41.15
CA LYS A 2 -13.72 28.38 -40.01
C LYS A 2 -12.97 27.12 -39.59
N LYS A 3 -12.29 26.47 -40.53
CA LYS A 3 -11.51 25.25 -40.27
C LYS A 3 -10.32 25.49 -39.33
N TYR A 4 -9.77 26.67 -39.35
CA TYR A 4 -8.61 27.02 -38.54
C TYR A 4 -8.95 27.27 -37.06
N LEU A 5 -10.21 27.62 -36.78
CA LEU A 5 -10.67 27.85 -35.42
C LEU A 5 -10.95 26.55 -34.68
N PHE A 6 -11.35 25.51 -35.40
CA PHE A 6 -11.66 24.22 -34.78
C PHE A 6 -10.43 23.39 -34.40
N LEU A 7 -9.36 23.51 -35.19
CA LEU A 7 -8.14 22.75 -34.95
C LEU A 7 -7.50 23.00 -33.58
N PRO A 8 -7.33 24.27 -33.13
CA PRO A 8 -6.78 24.50 -31.77
C PRO A 8 -7.66 23.98 -30.66
N ILE A 9 -8.97 24.07 -30.82
CA ILE A 9 -9.93 23.60 -29.84
C ILE A 9 -9.84 22.08 -29.70
N LEU A 10 -9.75 21.35 -30.78
CA LEU A 10 -9.57 19.91 -30.78
C LEU A 10 -8.27 19.49 -30.10
N LEU A 11 -7.19 20.20 -30.35
CA LEU A 11 -5.90 19.93 -29.70
C LEU A 11 -5.97 20.14 -28.21
N ILE A 12 -6.70 21.13 -27.73
CA ILE A 12 -6.89 21.40 -26.30
C ILE A 12 -7.67 20.26 -25.66
N PHE A 13 -8.72 19.78 -26.31
CA PHE A 13 -9.50 18.64 -25.79
C PHE A 13 -8.66 17.36 -25.69
N ILE A 14 -7.86 17.06 -26.71
CA ILE A 14 -6.98 15.90 -26.72
C ILE A 14 -5.96 15.99 -25.59
N SER A 15 -5.38 17.16 -25.39
CA SER A 15 -4.42 17.39 -24.32
C SER A 15 -5.04 17.18 -22.94
N CYS A 16 -6.24 17.70 -22.70
CA CYS A 16 -6.95 17.51 -21.45
C CYS A 16 -7.29 16.04 -21.20
N THR A 17 -7.75 15.35 -22.23
CA THR A 17 -8.06 13.91 -22.14
C THR A 17 -6.82 13.09 -21.79
N THR A 18 -5.71 13.39 -22.45
CA THR A 18 -4.44 12.70 -22.20
C THR A 18 -3.95 12.89 -20.76
N VAL A 19 -4.01 14.12 -20.25
CA VAL A 19 -3.60 14.45 -18.89
C VAL A 19 -4.48 13.73 -17.88
N ASN A 20 -5.79 13.70 -18.08
CA ASN A 20 -6.71 13.01 -17.19
C ASN A 20 -6.51 11.49 -17.24
N ALA A 21 -6.29 10.93 -18.41
CA ALA A 21 -6.07 9.50 -18.58
C ALA A 21 -4.82 9.00 -17.83
N SER A 22 -3.76 9.82 -17.77
CA SER A 22 -2.52 9.44 -17.10
C SER A 22 -2.67 9.32 -15.58
N LYS A 23 -3.69 9.94 -14.99
CA LYS A 23 -3.93 9.92 -13.54
C LYS A 23 -4.91 8.85 -13.10
N ILE A 24 -5.60 8.22 -14.03
CA ILE A 24 -6.62 7.23 -13.72
C ILE A 24 -6.01 5.82 -13.76
N VAL A 25 -6.18 5.11 -12.64
CA VAL A 25 -5.78 3.70 -12.55
C VAL A 25 -6.92 2.87 -13.14
N SER A 26 -6.63 1.97 -14.06
CA SER A 26 -7.65 1.13 -14.67
C SER A 26 -8.25 0.16 -13.65
N ARG A 27 -9.50 -0.27 -13.91
CA ARG A 27 -10.18 -1.24 -13.05
C ARG A 27 -9.39 -2.55 -12.95
N THR A 28 -8.80 -3.00 -14.03
CA THR A 28 -7.99 -4.21 -14.06
C THR A 28 -6.75 -4.07 -13.17
N GLU A 29 -6.11 -2.92 -13.20
CA GLU A 29 -4.96 -2.62 -12.35
C GLU A 29 -5.34 -2.57 -10.88
N ILE A 30 -6.51 -1.99 -10.56
CA ILE A 30 -7.02 -1.94 -9.19
C ILE A 30 -7.24 -3.34 -8.65
N GLU A 31 -7.88 -4.21 -9.42
CA GLU A 31 -8.12 -5.59 -9.01
C GLU A 31 -6.82 -6.37 -8.82
N LYS A 32 -5.85 -6.15 -9.71
CA LYS A 32 -4.53 -6.77 -9.62
C LYS A 32 -3.80 -6.34 -8.36
N VAL A 33 -3.77 -5.04 -8.08
CA VAL A 33 -3.11 -4.48 -6.89
C VAL A 33 -3.80 -5.01 -5.62
N ASN A 34 -5.12 -4.99 -5.57
CA ASN A 34 -5.87 -5.53 -4.44
C ASN A 34 -5.51 -6.98 -4.16
N THR A 35 -5.44 -7.81 -5.19
CA THR A 35 -5.07 -9.22 -5.04
C THR A 35 -3.65 -9.37 -4.53
N GLU A 36 -2.71 -8.67 -5.11
CA GLU A 36 -1.30 -8.75 -4.74
C GLU A 36 -1.05 -8.29 -3.30
N VAL A 37 -1.65 -7.16 -2.91
CA VAL A 37 -1.48 -6.62 -1.56
C VAL A 37 -2.18 -7.49 -0.53
N THR A 38 -3.38 -7.98 -0.83
CA THR A 38 -4.11 -8.88 0.05
C THR A 38 -3.34 -10.17 0.29
N ASN A 39 -2.71 -10.73 -0.74
CA ASN A 39 -1.87 -11.91 -0.60
C ASN A 39 -0.64 -11.61 0.27
N THR A 40 -0.03 -10.45 0.09
CA THR A 40 1.11 -10.01 0.91
C THR A 40 0.71 -9.87 2.37
N ILE A 41 -0.47 -9.28 2.64
CA ILE A 41 -1.02 -9.14 3.99
C ILE A 41 -1.20 -10.51 4.64
N GLY A 42 -1.72 -11.48 3.90
CA GLY A 42 -1.89 -12.85 4.41
C GLY A 42 -0.58 -13.47 4.86
N LYS A 43 0.47 -13.32 4.08
CA LYS A 43 1.81 -13.81 4.41
C LYS A 43 2.41 -13.08 5.61
N LEU A 44 2.21 -11.78 5.69
CA LEU A 44 2.67 -10.97 6.81
C LEU A 44 2.00 -11.40 8.11
N LYS A 45 0.69 -11.61 8.09
CA LYS A 45 -0.07 -12.07 9.26
C LYS A 45 0.42 -13.43 9.73
N GLU A 46 0.65 -14.34 8.80
CA GLU A 46 1.17 -15.68 9.12
C GLU A 46 2.54 -15.58 9.79
N ALA A 47 3.44 -14.78 9.25
CA ALA A 47 4.75 -14.56 9.83
C ALA A 47 4.66 -13.95 11.24
N ALA A 48 3.75 -13.01 11.45
CA ALA A 48 3.52 -12.40 12.75
C ALA A 48 2.99 -13.43 13.76
N GLU A 49 2.00 -14.22 13.38
CA GLU A 49 1.41 -15.24 14.26
C GLU A 49 2.43 -16.28 14.72
N LEU A 50 3.45 -16.54 13.91
CA LEU A 50 4.50 -17.51 14.20
C LEU A 50 5.76 -16.87 14.77
N ASN A 51 5.75 -15.57 15.07
CA ASN A 51 6.90 -14.82 15.56
C ASN A 51 8.14 -14.93 14.67
N LYS A 52 7.95 -14.99 13.37
CA LYS A 52 9.05 -15.05 12.39
C LYS A 52 9.55 -13.64 12.08
N TYR A 53 10.30 -13.08 13.02
CA TYR A 53 10.78 -11.68 12.93
C TYR A 53 11.64 -11.42 11.71
N GLU A 54 12.48 -12.36 11.32
CA GLU A 54 13.34 -12.20 10.14
C GLU A 54 12.53 -12.11 8.85
N GLU A 55 11.46 -12.90 8.74
CA GLU A 55 10.55 -12.80 7.61
C GLU A 55 9.77 -11.50 7.61
N LEU A 56 9.37 -11.03 8.80
CA LEU A 56 8.66 -9.76 8.93
C LEU A 56 9.47 -8.58 8.43
N LYS A 57 10.77 -8.58 8.66
CA LYS A 57 11.65 -7.52 8.18
C LYS A 57 11.58 -7.35 6.67
N GLU A 58 11.39 -8.44 5.95
CA GLU A 58 11.34 -8.41 4.49
C GLU A 58 10.10 -7.72 3.94
N PHE A 59 9.05 -7.57 4.75
CA PHE A 59 7.83 -6.87 4.33
C PHE A 59 7.94 -5.35 4.45
N PHE A 60 9.05 -4.84 4.97
CA PHE A 60 9.26 -3.42 5.18
C PHE A 60 10.37 -2.89 4.27
N LEU A 61 10.16 -1.71 3.68
CA LEU A 61 11.25 -1.02 3.01
C LEU A 61 12.27 -0.58 4.04
N PRO A 62 13.57 -0.61 3.70
CA PRO A 62 14.65 -0.30 4.65
C PRO A 62 14.81 1.21 4.88
N THR A 63 13.78 1.86 5.42
CA THR A 63 13.86 3.25 5.84
C THR A 63 14.26 3.32 7.31
N PHE A 64 14.75 4.46 7.74
CA PHE A 64 15.11 4.67 9.14
C PHE A 64 13.94 4.37 10.09
N LYS A 65 12.77 4.90 9.78
CA LYS A 65 11.56 4.70 10.57
C LYS A 65 11.13 3.23 10.60
N ASN A 66 11.16 2.57 9.46
CA ASN A 66 10.78 1.15 9.37
C ASN A 66 11.76 0.26 10.11
N ASN A 67 13.05 0.54 10.01
CA ASN A 67 14.07 -0.22 10.75
C ASN A 67 13.89 -0.09 12.26
N TYR A 68 13.50 1.08 12.73
CA TYR A 68 13.16 1.30 14.14
C TYR A 68 11.94 0.48 14.55
N ILE A 69 10.89 0.47 13.73
CA ILE A 69 9.66 -0.31 13.99
C ILE A 69 9.99 -1.79 14.06
N VAL A 70 10.72 -2.30 13.08
CA VAL A 70 11.08 -3.72 13.01
C VAL A 70 11.91 -4.14 14.23
N LYS A 71 12.85 -3.30 14.63
CA LYS A 71 13.66 -3.56 15.83
C LYS A 71 12.82 -3.64 17.10
N ASN A 72 11.82 -2.76 17.22
CA ASN A 72 10.93 -2.76 18.38
C ASN A 72 10.00 -3.96 18.39
N ILE A 73 9.53 -4.39 17.23
CA ILE A 73 8.63 -5.55 17.10
C ILE A 73 9.26 -6.82 17.70
N GLU A 74 10.56 -6.97 17.57
CA GLU A 74 11.28 -8.15 18.09
C GLU A 74 11.14 -8.33 19.61
N GLN A 75 10.76 -7.27 20.33
CA GLN A 75 10.59 -7.32 21.78
C GLN A 75 9.22 -7.85 22.22
N TYR A 76 8.30 -8.06 21.28
CA TYR A 76 6.94 -8.47 21.58
C TYR A 76 6.66 -9.88 21.08
N ASP A 77 5.77 -10.58 21.80
CA ASP A 77 5.21 -11.83 21.33
C ASP A 77 4.03 -11.52 20.42
N LEU A 78 4.27 -11.52 19.13
CA LEU A 78 3.27 -11.14 18.13
C LEU A 78 2.15 -12.18 18.01
N SER A 79 2.37 -13.40 18.50
CA SER A 79 1.34 -14.43 18.48
C SER A 79 0.14 -14.10 19.39
N ARG A 80 0.34 -13.17 20.34
CA ARG A 80 -0.72 -12.69 21.23
C ARG A 80 -1.50 -11.51 20.67
N LEU A 81 -1.04 -10.96 19.58
CA LEU A 81 -1.71 -9.81 18.94
C LEU A 81 -2.63 -10.30 17.83
N ILE A 82 -3.73 -9.60 17.66
CA ILE A 82 -4.64 -9.84 16.53
C ILE A 82 -4.45 -8.71 15.54
N PHE A 83 -4.01 -9.08 14.35
CA PHE A 83 -3.82 -8.13 13.25
C PHE A 83 -5.03 -8.18 12.33
N MET A 84 -5.66 -7.04 12.12
CA MET A 84 -6.75 -6.88 11.19
C MET A 84 -6.38 -5.80 10.16
N PHE A 85 -6.75 -6.03 8.92
CA PHE A 85 -6.49 -5.07 7.85
C PHE A 85 -7.80 -4.71 7.18
N SER A 86 -8.02 -3.41 6.97
CA SER A 86 -9.16 -2.93 6.22
C SER A 86 -8.94 -3.11 4.72
N ASP A 87 -9.95 -2.77 3.94
CA ASP A 87 -9.87 -2.78 2.49
C ASP A 87 -8.71 -1.94 1.99
N VAL A 88 -8.04 -2.45 0.98
CA VAL A 88 -6.91 -1.79 0.35
C VAL A 88 -7.43 -0.71 -0.59
N LYS A 89 -6.92 0.50 -0.43
CA LYS A 89 -7.18 1.61 -1.34
C LYS A 89 -6.01 1.76 -2.29
N VAL A 90 -6.27 1.52 -3.56
CA VAL A 90 -5.23 1.63 -4.60
C VAL A 90 -5.03 3.10 -4.95
N ILE A 91 -3.79 3.56 -4.85
CA ILE A 91 -3.41 4.93 -5.18
C ILE A 91 -2.88 5.00 -6.61
N THR A 92 -1.91 4.13 -6.91
CA THR A 92 -1.38 3.94 -8.26
C THR A 92 -1.14 2.45 -8.47
N LYS A 93 -0.70 2.05 -9.65
CA LYS A 93 -0.35 0.64 -9.91
C LYS A 93 0.78 0.13 -9.01
N ASN A 94 1.55 1.03 -8.39
CA ASN A 94 2.69 0.69 -7.54
C ASN A 94 2.52 1.15 -6.08
N ARG A 95 1.38 1.74 -5.73
CA ARG A 95 1.13 2.26 -4.39
C ARG A 95 -0.29 1.96 -3.93
N ALA A 96 -0.41 1.61 -2.67
CA ALA A 96 -1.70 1.36 -2.04
C ALA A 96 -1.63 1.74 -0.57
N SER A 97 -2.79 1.95 0.05
CA SER A 97 -2.87 2.22 1.48
C SER A 97 -4.03 1.47 2.10
N GLY A 98 -4.01 1.32 3.40
CA GLY A 98 -5.09 0.71 4.16
C GLY A 98 -4.90 0.96 5.64
N THR A 99 -5.88 0.56 6.42
CA THR A 99 -5.81 0.66 7.87
C THR A 99 -5.45 -0.71 8.45
N MET A 100 -4.47 -0.71 9.33
CA MET A 100 -4.11 -1.89 10.12
C MET A 100 -4.59 -1.65 11.55
N ILE A 101 -5.26 -2.64 12.11
CA ILE A 101 -5.73 -2.60 13.48
C ILE A 101 -4.99 -3.69 14.25
N ILE A 102 -4.36 -3.31 15.35
CA ILE A 102 -3.70 -4.26 16.22
C ILE A 102 -4.48 -4.31 17.53
N ASN A 103 -5.02 -5.49 17.84
CA ASN A 103 -5.76 -5.73 19.07
C ASN A 103 -4.90 -6.52 20.04
N TYR A 104 -4.86 -6.02 21.28
CA TYR A 104 -4.23 -6.71 22.40
C TYR A 104 -5.17 -6.60 23.60
N GLY A 105 -5.77 -7.71 23.98
CA GLY A 105 -6.79 -7.71 25.04
C GLY A 105 -7.95 -6.79 24.66
N ASN A 106 -8.23 -5.79 25.49
CA ASN A 106 -9.31 -4.83 25.28
C ASN A 106 -8.86 -3.57 24.55
N GLN A 107 -7.59 -3.51 24.15
CA GLN A 107 -7.04 -2.32 23.48
C GLN A 107 -6.95 -2.55 21.98
N SER A 108 -7.30 -1.52 21.22
CA SER A 108 -7.17 -1.51 19.77
C SER A 108 -6.41 -0.27 19.35
N ASN A 109 -5.37 -0.47 18.55
CA ASN A 109 -4.59 0.62 17.99
C ASN A 109 -4.73 0.61 16.47
N TYR A 110 -4.90 1.78 15.89
CA TYR A 110 -5.17 1.96 14.46
C TYR A 110 -3.98 2.62 13.79
N TYR A 111 -3.57 2.07 12.67
CA TYR A 111 -2.45 2.59 11.89
C TYR A 111 -2.82 2.70 10.43
N ILE A 112 -2.29 3.71 9.76
CA ILE A 112 -2.38 3.82 8.31
C ILE A 112 -1.10 3.21 7.75
N VAL A 113 -1.25 2.19 6.92
CA VAL A 113 -0.13 1.50 6.28
C VAL A 113 -0.12 1.88 4.81
N THR A 114 1.04 2.32 4.35
CA THR A 114 1.26 2.62 2.94
C THR A 114 2.13 1.52 2.34
N TRP A 115 1.68 0.96 1.23
CA TRP A 115 2.35 -0.10 0.52
C TRP A 115 2.99 0.42 -0.75
N LYS A 116 4.15 -0.10 -1.08
CA LYS A 116 4.85 0.23 -2.32
C LYS A 116 5.35 -1.04 -2.99
N LYS A 117 5.13 -1.13 -4.30
CA LYS A 117 5.65 -2.23 -5.09
C LYS A 117 7.10 -1.93 -5.49
N THR A 118 8.01 -2.83 -5.17
CA THR A 118 9.43 -2.67 -5.50
C THR A 118 9.68 -3.01 -6.95
N GLU A 119 10.55 -2.26 -7.60
CA GLU A 119 10.89 -2.47 -9.01
C GLU A 119 11.74 -3.71 -9.24
N GLU A 120 12.64 -4.02 -8.29
CA GLU A 120 13.59 -5.12 -8.44
C GLU A 120 12.95 -6.49 -8.59
N ASN A 121 11.95 -6.78 -7.75
CA ASN A 121 11.33 -8.10 -7.73
C ASN A 121 9.81 -8.08 -7.76
N GLY A 122 9.20 -6.91 -7.92
CA GLY A 122 7.75 -6.76 -7.99
C GLY A 122 7.02 -7.11 -6.70
N LYS A 123 7.71 -7.12 -5.57
CA LYS A 123 7.10 -7.42 -4.27
C LYS A 123 6.55 -6.17 -3.62
N TRP A 124 5.41 -6.32 -2.95
CA TRP A 124 4.83 -5.24 -2.17
C TRP A 124 5.47 -5.19 -0.79
N LYS A 125 5.88 -3.99 -0.40
CA LYS A 125 6.48 -3.75 0.92
C LYS A 125 5.86 -2.54 1.57
N ILE A 126 5.88 -2.52 2.89
CA ILE A 126 5.40 -1.39 3.67
C ILE A 126 6.40 -0.25 3.55
N SER A 127 5.95 0.89 3.03
CA SER A 127 6.78 2.09 2.92
C SER A 127 6.66 2.98 4.15
N ASN A 128 5.48 2.99 4.78
CA ASN A 128 5.24 3.81 5.97
C ASN A 128 4.13 3.23 6.82
N VAL A 129 4.25 3.40 8.13
CA VAL A 129 3.21 3.10 9.11
C VAL A 129 3.02 4.35 9.96
N ALA A 130 1.82 4.90 9.99
CA ALA A 130 1.50 6.09 10.77
C ALA A 130 0.34 5.79 11.72
N GLU A 131 0.45 6.24 12.95
CA GLU A 131 -0.62 6.10 13.92
C GLU A 131 -1.84 6.91 13.48
N LYS A 132 -3.00 6.29 13.50
CA LYS A 132 -4.26 6.95 13.15
C LYS A 132 -4.92 7.42 14.45
N LYS A 133 -5.05 8.72 14.56
CA LYS A 133 -5.69 9.35 15.72
C LYS A 133 -7.17 9.64 15.48
#